data_38e7b84a8fa62bf600fe183b9c03a30d
#
_entry.id   38e7b84a8fa62bf600fe183b9c03a30d
#
_cell.length_a   1.000
_cell.length_b   1.000
_cell.length_c   1.000
_cell.angle_alpha   90.00
_cell.angle_beta   90.00
_cell.angle_gamma   90.00
#
_symmetry.space_group_name_H-M   'P 1'
#
loop_
_entity.id
_entity.type
_entity.pdbx_description
1 polymer ?
#
loop_
_entity_poly.entity_id
_entity_poly.type
_entity_poly.pdbx_seq_one_letter_code
_entity_poly.pdbx_strand_id
1 'polypeptide(L)'
;MEELDSRKHFLPAVHKLGEGGYDGRGVQVLKSLDDLEKGFDRPAVLEKLIHIHKEISQIIAINSKGETAIYPPVEMLFDPVLNLLDYQLCPAELDTKILWKVEAIALAVVRNFKSPGIFAVEMFIHKNGDVFVNETAPRVHNSGHHTIEAHYSSQFDMLWRLMLGYPLGNTDAILPSIMVNIVGAEGFSGDVKYEGLDDVLKIDNAFVHLYGKKQTRPGRKMGHVTILSPEKRDLLFKSNKVKRTLIAKS
;
A
#
# COMPACT_ATOMS: atom_id res chain seq x y z
N MET A 1 -25.86 -14.05 7.91
CA MET A 1 -25.41 -15.47 8.12
C MET A 1 -26.11 -16.43 7.15
N GLU A 2 -27.43 -16.44 7.01
CA GLU A 2 -28.15 -17.32 6.06
C GLU A 2 -27.69 -17.18 4.61
N GLU A 3 -27.41 -15.93 4.17
CA GLU A 3 -26.90 -15.68 2.82
C GLU A 3 -25.48 -16.24 2.64
N LEU A 4 -24.64 -16.16 3.66
CA LEU A 4 -23.30 -16.73 3.64
C LEU A 4 -23.34 -18.27 3.54
N ASP A 5 -24.23 -18.93 4.28
CA ASP A 5 -24.44 -20.38 4.19
C ASP A 5 -24.89 -20.81 2.77
N SER A 6 -25.75 -20.02 2.14
CA SER A 6 -26.16 -20.27 0.75
C SER A 6 -25.00 -20.20 -0.27
N ARG A 7 -23.91 -19.51 0.08
CA ARG A 7 -22.71 -19.32 -0.74
C ARG A 7 -21.56 -20.27 -0.41
N LYS A 8 -21.78 -21.29 0.42
CA LYS A 8 -20.76 -22.26 0.85
C LYS A 8 -19.96 -22.93 -0.29
N HIS A 9 -20.55 -23.02 -1.48
CA HIS A 9 -19.87 -23.55 -2.67
C HIS A 9 -18.74 -22.63 -3.19
N PHE A 10 -18.66 -21.38 -2.68
CA PHE A 10 -17.63 -20.41 -3.05
C PHE A 10 -16.35 -20.53 -2.21
N LEU A 11 -16.36 -21.36 -1.17
CA LEU A 11 -15.20 -21.58 -0.31
C LEU A 11 -14.06 -22.30 -1.06
N PRO A 12 -12.79 -22.01 -0.75
CA PRO A 12 -12.32 -21.02 0.23
C PRO A 12 -12.48 -19.58 -0.27
N ALA A 13 -12.84 -18.65 0.62
CA ALA A 13 -13.19 -17.29 0.30
C ALA A 13 -12.62 -16.28 1.31
N VAL A 14 -12.61 -15.01 0.93
CA VAL A 14 -12.34 -13.89 1.81
C VAL A 14 -13.64 -13.09 1.97
N HIS A 15 -14.08 -12.90 3.20
CA HIS A 15 -15.26 -12.13 3.55
C HIS A 15 -14.83 -10.75 4.06
N LYS A 16 -15.20 -9.70 3.34
CA LYS A 16 -14.82 -8.31 3.63
C LYS A 16 -16.03 -7.47 3.97
N LEU A 17 -15.98 -6.74 5.07
CA LEU A 17 -17.03 -5.77 5.42
C LEU A 17 -17.17 -4.73 4.31
N GLY A 18 -18.42 -4.41 3.94
CA GLY A 18 -18.75 -3.37 2.96
C GLY A 18 -18.43 -1.96 3.46
N GLU A 19 -18.43 -1.77 4.79
CA GLU A 19 -18.15 -0.49 5.45
C GLU A 19 -17.29 -0.69 6.70
N GLY A 20 -16.44 0.32 6.99
CA GLY A 20 -15.66 0.37 8.24
C GLY A 20 -14.43 -0.55 8.29
N GLY A 21 -14.08 -1.22 7.18
CA GLY A 21 -12.84 -2.00 7.05
C GLY A 21 -11.66 -1.07 6.71
N TYR A 22 -10.50 -1.32 7.33
CA TYR A 22 -9.22 -0.64 7.03
C TYR A 22 -8.04 -1.41 7.61
N ASP A 23 -6.89 -1.36 6.98
CA ASP A 23 -5.64 -1.98 7.46
C ASP A 23 -5.84 -3.43 7.94
N GLY A 24 -6.51 -4.28 7.13
CA GLY A 24 -6.81 -5.69 7.45
C GLY A 24 -7.96 -5.91 8.46
N ARG A 25 -8.50 -4.87 9.06
CA ARG A 25 -9.72 -4.97 9.89
C ARG A 25 -10.95 -5.10 9.00
N GLY A 26 -11.87 -5.97 9.42
CA GLY A 26 -13.07 -6.27 8.59
C GLY A 26 -12.79 -7.21 7.43
N VAL A 27 -11.70 -7.98 7.50
CA VAL A 27 -11.35 -9.05 6.56
C VAL A 27 -11.32 -10.37 7.32
N GLN A 28 -12.04 -11.38 6.84
CA GLN A 28 -12.09 -12.72 7.42
C GLN A 28 -11.86 -13.76 6.32
N VAL A 29 -10.86 -14.62 6.52
CA VAL A 29 -10.63 -15.76 5.63
C VAL A 29 -11.49 -16.92 6.08
N LEU A 30 -12.33 -17.43 5.16
CA LEU A 30 -13.20 -18.59 5.34
C LEU A 30 -12.65 -19.74 4.49
N LYS A 31 -12.00 -20.70 5.13
CA LYS A 31 -11.36 -21.82 4.42
C LYS A 31 -12.30 -23.01 4.21
N SER A 32 -13.20 -23.24 5.16
CA SER A 32 -14.11 -24.39 5.18
C SER A 32 -15.48 -23.99 5.74
N LEU A 33 -16.42 -24.95 5.80
CA LEU A 33 -17.73 -24.75 6.39
C LEU A 33 -17.67 -24.38 7.88
N ASP A 34 -16.67 -24.89 8.60
CA ASP A 34 -16.47 -24.61 10.04
C ASP A 34 -16.09 -23.14 10.29
N ASP A 35 -15.64 -22.43 9.24
CA ASP A 35 -15.29 -21.01 9.35
C ASP A 35 -16.48 -20.07 9.12
N LEU A 36 -17.64 -20.56 8.72
CA LEU A 36 -18.80 -19.71 8.41
C LEU A 36 -19.23 -18.86 9.60
N GLU A 37 -19.14 -19.39 10.82
CA GLU A 37 -19.45 -18.66 12.05
C GLU A 37 -18.56 -17.46 12.31
N LYS A 38 -17.34 -17.43 11.70
CA LYS A 38 -16.41 -16.30 11.76
C LYS A 38 -16.80 -15.17 10.82
N GLY A 39 -17.76 -15.40 9.95
CA GLY A 39 -18.27 -14.41 9.00
C GLY A 39 -18.96 -13.23 9.70
N PHE A 40 -18.98 -12.10 9.00
CA PHE A 40 -19.65 -10.90 9.52
C PHE A 40 -21.15 -10.97 9.28
N ASP A 41 -21.96 -10.66 10.30
CA ASP A 41 -23.40 -10.51 10.18
C ASP A 41 -23.78 -9.05 9.83
N ARG A 42 -23.19 -8.57 8.74
CA ARG A 42 -23.33 -7.22 8.19
C ARG A 42 -23.19 -7.26 6.66
N PRO A 43 -23.62 -6.21 5.93
CA PRO A 43 -23.33 -6.10 4.51
C PRO A 43 -21.84 -6.26 4.24
N ALA A 44 -21.49 -7.23 3.41
CA ALA A 44 -20.12 -7.63 3.16
C ALA A 44 -19.97 -8.17 1.73
N VAL A 45 -18.75 -8.23 1.24
CA VAL A 45 -18.39 -8.81 -0.05
C VAL A 45 -17.72 -10.16 0.19
N LEU A 46 -18.11 -11.18 -0.55
CA LEU A 46 -17.44 -12.48 -0.57
C LEU A 46 -16.57 -12.56 -1.81
N GLU A 47 -15.27 -12.62 -1.61
CA GLU A 47 -14.27 -12.67 -2.68
C GLU A 47 -13.62 -14.05 -2.74
N LYS A 48 -13.15 -14.45 -3.92
CA LYS A 48 -12.34 -15.64 -4.08
C LYS A 48 -11.04 -15.50 -3.30
N LEU A 49 -10.66 -16.54 -2.55
CA LEU A 49 -9.34 -16.59 -1.92
C LEU A 49 -8.26 -16.73 -3.00
N ILE A 50 -7.33 -15.78 -3.05
CA ILE A 50 -6.19 -15.78 -3.96
C ILE A 50 -4.93 -16.24 -3.21
N HIS A 51 -4.19 -17.19 -3.79
CA HIS A 51 -2.86 -17.54 -3.31
C HIS A 51 -1.84 -16.50 -3.77
N ILE A 52 -1.62 -15.52 -2.93
CA ILE A 52 -0.80 -14.35 -3.21
C ILE A 52 0.68 -14.77 -3.33
N HIS A 53 1.31 -14.42 -4.45
CA HIS A 53 2.75 -14.51 -4.65
C HIS A 53 3.43 -13.16 -4.41
N LYS A 54 2.84 -12.07 -4.93
CA LYS A 54 3.26 -10.68 -4.69
C LYS A 54 2.05 -9.79 -4.52
N GLU A 55 2.20 -8.79 -3.67
CA GLU A 55 1.24 -7.70 -3.55
C GLU A 55 1.82 -6.44 -4.18
N ILE A 56 1.08 -5.82 -5.09
CA ILE A 56 1.53 -4.69 -5.89
C ILE A 56 0.55 -3.53 -5.71
N SER A 57 1.08 -2.33 -5.62
CA SER A 57 0.27 -1.12 -5.76
C SER A 57 0.78 -0.28 -6.92
N GLN A 58 -0.14 0.26 -7.71
CA GLN A 58 0.17 1.17 -8.80
C GLN A 58 -0.59 2.48 -8.68
N ILE A 59 0.14 3.59 -8.66
CA ILE A 59 -0.44 4.93 -8.64
C ILE A 59 -0.68 5.37 -10.09
N ILE A 60 -1.89 5.85 -10.36
CA ILE A 60 -2.28 6.42 -11.66
C ILE A 60 -2.97 7.76 -11.43
N ALA A 61 -2.57 8.76 -12.17
CA ALA A 61 -3.26 10.04 -12.27
C ALA A 61 -3.99 10.12 -13.62
N ILE A 62 -5.21 10.66 -13.62
CA ILE A 62 -5.98 10.96 -14.81
C ILE A 62 -6.57 12.37 -14.70
N ASN A 63 -6.36 13.21 -15.72
CA ASN A 63 -6.90 14.56 -15.74
C ASN A 63 -8.27 14.63 -16.41
N SER A 64 -8.88 15.82 -16.42
CA SER A 64 -10.21 16.05 -17.01
C SER A 64 -10.26 15.86 -18.54
N LYS A 65 -9.10 15.81 -19.21
CA LYS A 65 -8.98 15.52 -20.64
C LYS A 65 -8.83 14.03 -20.93
N GLY A 66 -8.71 13.18 -19.90
CA GLY A 66 -8.47 11.74 -20.03
C GLY A 66 -6.99 11.37 -20.26
N GLU A 67 -6.07 12.35 -20.18
CA GLU A 67 -4.63 12.08 -20.19
C GLU A 67 -4.24 11.39 -18.87
N THR A 68 -3.31 10.43 -18.94
CA THR A 68 -2.90 9.61 -17.80
C THR A 68 -1.40 9.71 -17.55
N ALA A 69 -1.00 9.71 -16.28
CA ALA A 69 0.37 9.53 -15.84
C ALA A 69 0.41 8.34 -14.87
N ILE A 70 1.31 7.38 -15.15
CA ILE A 70 1.40 6.09 -14.45
C ILE A 70 2.75 6.06 -13.75
N TYR A 71 2.74 5.86 -12.43
CA TYR A 71 3.97 5.66 -11.67
C TYR A 71 4.46 4.21 -11.81
N PRO A 72 5.76 3.94 -11.70
CA PRO A 72 6.24 2.58 -11.56
C PRO A 72 5.52 1.84 -10.41
N PRO A 73 5.12 0.58 -10.60
CA PRO A 73 4.46 -0.16 -9.52
C PRO A 73 5.41 -0.42 -8.35
N VAL A 74 4.86 -0.50 -7.16
CA VAL A 74 5.60 -0.89 -5.94
C VAL A 74 5.23 -2.30 -5.51
N GLU A 75 6.20 -3.05 -5.03
CA GLU A 75 5.97 -4.32 -4.34
C GLU A 75 5.79 -4.05 -2.84
N MET A 76 4.67 -4.47 -2.29
CA MET A 76 4.29 -4.29 -0.89
C MET A 76 4.59 -5.58 -0.11
N LEU A 77 5.35 -5.46 0.97
CA LEU A 77 5.66 -6.57 1.86
C LEU A 77 5.02 -6.30 3.23
N PHE A 78 4.22 -7.26 3.67
CA PHE A 78 3.46 -7.16 4.91
C PHE A 78 4.11 -7.96 6.02
N ASP A 79 4.04 -7.43 7.24
CA ASP A 79 4.38 -8.18 8.44
C ASP A 79 3.36 -9.31 8.62
N PRO A 80 3.81 -10.58 8.69
CA PRO A 80 2.89 -11.73 8.75
C PRO A 80 2.12 -11.83 10.08
N VAL A 81 2.57 -11.15 11.13
CA VAL A 81 1.95 -11.17 12.46
C VAL A 81 0.96 -10.02 12.61
N LEU A 82 1.40 -8.80 12.24
CA LEU A 82 0.61 -7.59 12.41
C LEU A 82 -0.35 -7.33 11.23
N ASN A 83 -0.12 -8.01 10.09
CA ASN A 83 -0.82 -7.77 8.82
C ASN A 83 -0.83 -6.28 8.42
N LEU A 84 0.26 -5.59 8.73
CA LEU A 84 0.50 -4.20 8.35
C LEU A 84 1.61 -4.15 7.31
N LEU A 85 1.53 -3.18 6.39
CA LEU A 85 2.60 -2.94 5.43
C LEU A 85 3.90 -2.64 6.20
N ASP A 86 4.85 -3.55 6.13
CA ASP A 86 6.16 -3.44 6.76
C ASP A 86 7.06 -2.49 5.95
N TYR A 87 7.25 -2.81 4.67
CA TYR A 87 7.94 -1.94 3.73
C TYR A 87 7.46 -2.18 2.29
N GLN A 88 7.80 -1.26 1.43
CA GLN A 88 7.57 -1.39 -0.02
C GLN A 88 8.82 -1.05 -0.82
N LEU A 89 8.97 -1.70 -1.96
CA LEU A 89 10.05 -1.49 -2.92
C LEU A 89 9.53 -0.85 -4.21
N CYS A 90 10.20 0.17 -4.70
CA CYS A 90 9.95 0.80 -5.99
C CYS A 90 11.24 0.87 -6.82
N PRO A 91 11.20 0.48 -8.09
CA PRO A 91 10.10 -0.23 -8.75
C PRO A 91 9.97 -1.69 -8.28
N ALA A 92 8.78 -2.26 -8.41
CA ALA A 92 8.57 -3.68 -8.18
C ALA A 92 9.36 -4.52 -9.19
N GLU A 93 9.97 -5.61 -8.73
CA GLU A 93 10.67 -6.55 -9.62
C GLU A 93 9.65 -7.49 -10.29
N LEU A 94 9.23 -7.12 -11.49
CA LEU A 94 8.29 -7.87 -12.31
C LEU A 94 8.90 -8.15 -13.67
N ASP A 95 8.60 -9.33 -14.23
CA ASP A 95 8.89 -9.54 -15.64
C ASP A 95 8.00 -8.63 -16.53
N THR A 96 8.47 -8.34 -17.73
CA THR A 96 7.82 -7.40 -18.65
C THR A 96 6.35 -7.75 -18.94
N LYS A 97 6.01 -9.05 -19.03
CA LYS A 97 4.63 -9.48 -19.32
C LYS A 97 3.70 -9.20 -18.14
N ILE A 98 4.19 -9.43 -16.93
CA ILE A 98 3.42 -9.15 -15.71
C ILE A 98 3.27 -7.64 -15.53
N LEU A 99 4.33 -6.86 -15.75
CA LEU A 99 4.29 -5.41 -15.68
C LEU A 99 3.20 -4.85 -16.61
N TRP A 100 3.16 -5.27 -17.87
CA TRP A 100 2.12 -4.84 -18.81
C TRP A 100 0.71 -5.23 -18.37
N LYS A 101 0.53 -6.43 -17.77
CA LYS A 101 -0.77 -6.83 -17.21
C LYS A 101 -1.20 -5.92 -16.05
N VAL A 102 -0.27 -5.64 -15.13
CA VAL A 102 -0.50 -4.76 -13.97
C VAL A 102 -0.94 -3.38 -14.44
N GLU A 103 -0.19 -2.77 -15.36
CA GLU A 103 -0.50 -1.45 -15.91
C GLU A 103 -1.84 -1.42 -16.66
N ALA A 104 -2.09 -2.41 -17.52
CA ALA A 104 -3.33 -2.49 -18.28
C ALA A 104 -4.57 -2.64 -17.38
N ILE A 105 -4.49 -3.49 -16.36
CA ILE A 105 -5.59 -3.72 -15.41
C ILE A 105 -5.82 -2.46 -14.57
N ALA A 106 -4.76 -1.88 -14.01
CA ALA A 106 -4.87 -0.68 -13.19
C ALA A 106 -5.46 0.50 -13.98
N LEU A 107 -5.01 0.69 -15.23
CA LEU A 107 -5.53 1.72 -16.12
C LEU A 107 -7.02 1.49 -16.47
N ALA A 108 -7.41 0.24 -16.75
CA ALA A 108 -8.80 -0.11 -17.01
C ALA A 108 -9.70 0.20 -15.81
N VAL A 109 -9.25 -0.13 -14.59
CA VAL A 109 -9.96 0.19 -13.34
C VAL A 109 -10.15 1.70 -13.21
N VAL A 110 -9.08 2.48 -13.33
CA VAL A 110 -9.12 3.94 -13.15
C VAL A 110 -10.03 4.62 -14.19
N ARG A 111 -9.98 4.18 -15.44
CA ARG A 111 -10.86 4.72 -16.50
C ARG A 111 -12.34 4.44 -16.25
N ASN A 112 -12.68 3.33 -15.60
CA ASN A 112 -14.07 2.99 -15.25
C ASN A 112 -14.68 3.95 -14.22
N PHE A 113 -13.90 4.65 -13.39
CA PHE A 113 -14.42 5.66 -12.48
C PHE A 113 -14.96 6.90 -13.21
N LYS A 114 -14.55 7.14 -14.46
CA LYS A 114 -14.98 8.28 -15.28
C LYS A 114 -14.83 9.63 -14.56
N SER A 115 -13.82 9.74 -13.71
CA SER A 115 -13.52 10.92 -12.90
C SER A 115 -12.04 11.24 -12.96
N PRO A 116 -11.66 12.51 -13.12
CA PRO A 116 -10.26 12.91 -12.92
C PRO A 116 -9.86 12.69 -11.46
N GLY A 117 -8.60 12.39 -11.23
CA GLY A 117 -8.08 12.16 -9.88
C GLY A 117 -6.77 11.40 -9.88
N ILE A 118 -6.30 11.13 -8.66
CA ILE A 118 -5.19 10.22 -8.40
C ILE A 118 -5.71 8.99 -7.70
N PHE A 119 -5.27 7.83 -8.16
CA PHE A 119 -5.76 6.53 -7.70
C PHE A 119 -4.58 5.63 -7.36
N ALA A 120 -4.70 4.88 -6.26
CA ALA A 120 -3.84 3.75 -5.97
C ALA A 120 -4.63 2.47 -6.19
N VAL A 121 -4.18 1.62 -7.10
CA VAL A 121 -4.79 0.32 -7.39
C VAL A 121 -3.93 -0.76 -6.80
N GLU A 122 -4.45 -1.45 -5.79
CA GLU A 122 -3.79 -2.60 -5.16
C GLU A 122 -4.19 -3.90 -5.84
N MET A 123 -3.21 -4.73 -6.12
CA MET A 123 -3.38 -5.95 -6.89
C MET A 123 -2.58 -7.10 -6.29
N PHE A 124 -3.13 -8.30 -6.42
CA PHE A 124 -2.45 -9.55 -6.12
C PHE A 124 -1.92 -10.21 -7.38
N ILE A 125 -0.69 -10.67 -7.35
CA ILE A 125 -0.11 -11.51 -8.40
C ILE A 125 -0.05 -12.93 -7.88
N HIS A 126 -0.66 -13.86 -8.62
CA HIS A 126 -0.59 -15.28 -8.36
C HIS A 126 0.68 -15.89 -9.00
N LYS A 127 1.16 -17.04 -8.50
CA LYS A 127 2.38 -17.72 -9.01
C LYS A 127 2.35 -18.04 -10.50
N ASN A 128 1.17 -18.22 -11.08
CA ASN A 128 1.02 -18.46 -12.54
C ASN A 128 1.04 -17.18 -13.38
N GLY A 129 1.22 -16.01 -12.75
CA GLY A 129 1.25 -14.71 -13.43
C GLY A 129 -0.11 -14.08 -13.67
N ASP A 130 -1.19 -14.61 -13.07
CA ASP A 130 -2.48 -13.91 -13.07
C ASP A 130 -2.45 -12.75 -12.10
N VAL A 131 -3.12 -11.66 -12.49
CA VAL A 131 -3.21 -10.41 -11.71
C VAL A 131 -4.66 -10.17 -11.36
N PHE A 132 -4.93 -9.92 -10.08
CA PHE A 132 -6.26 -9.67 -9.53
C PHE A 132 -6.28 -8.32 -8.83
N VAL A 133 -7.32 -7.53 -9.06
CA VAL A 133 -7.54 -6.27 -8.30
C VAL A 133 -8.00 -6.64 -6.89
N ASN A 134 -7.38 -6.03 -5.90
CA ASN A 134 -7.78 -6.14 -4.49
C ASN A 134 -8.66 -4.96 -4.09
N GLU A 135 -8.11 -3.76 -4.15
CA GLU A 135 -8.85 -2.54 -3.81
C GLU A 135 -8.32 -1.33 -4.58
N THR A 136 -9.08 -0.24 -4.57
CA THR A 136 -8.68 1.02 -5.19
C THR A 136 -8.98 2.18 -4.26
N ALA A 137 -7.96 2.98 -3.97
CA ALA A 137 -8.09 4.22 -3.21
C ALA A 137 -8.11 5.42 -4.17
N PRO A 138 -9.23 6.17 -4.29
CA PRO A 138 -9.33 7.34 -5.17
C PRO A 138 -8.75 8.61 -4.48
N ARG A 139 -7.52 8.53 -4.02
CA ARG A 139 -6.82 9.57 -3.27
C ARG A 139 -5.32 9.27 -3.21
N VAL A 140 -4.53 10.24 -2.72
CA VAL A 140 -3.15 9.97 -2.30
C VAL A 140 -3.13 8.80 -1.30
N HIS A 141 -2.16 7.93 -1.44
CA HIS A 141 -2.12 6.67 -0.72
C HIS A 141 -0.75 6.41 -0.07
N ASN A 142 -0.73 5.56 0.96
CA ASN A 142 0.50 5.17 1.66
C ASN A 142 1.53 4.58 0.72
N SER A 143 1.11 3.74 -0.23
CA SER A 143 1.99 3.15 -1.24
C SER A 143 2.64 4.17 -2.19
N GLY A 144 2.16 5.41 -2.23
CA GLY A 144 2.74 6.51 -3.02
C GLY A 144 3.63 7.47 -2.24
N HIS A 145 3.85 7.28 -0.93
CA HIS A 145 4.63 8.24 -0.14
C HIS A 145 6.10 8.32 -0.56
N HIS A 146 6.70 7.21 -1.00
CA HIS A 146 8.07 7.19 -1.53
C HIS A 146 8.28 8.14 -2.71
N THR A 147 7.21 8.52 -3.41
CA THR A 147 7.29 9.43 -4.56
C THR A 147 7.75 10.83 -4.20
N ILE A 148 7.75 11.20 -2.91
CA ILE A 148 8.18 12.53 -2.45
C ILE A 148 9.65 12.75 -2.82
N GLU A 149 10.51 11.78 -2.57
CA GLU A 149 11.96 11.88 -2.83
C GLU A 149 12.41 11.06 -4.04
N ALA A 150 11.68 9.99 -4.36
CA ALA A 150 12.13 9.02 -5.35
C ALA A 150 11.69 9.31 -6.79
N HIS A 151 10.80 10.29 -7.02
CA HIS A 151 10.24 10.60 -8.34
C HIS A 151 10.33 12.09 -8.66
N TYR A 152 10.33 12.44 -9.96
CA TYR A 152 10.33 13.83 -10.39
C TYR A 152 9.08 14.61 -9.94
N SER A 153 7.92 13.96 -9.98
CA SER A 153 6.67 14.51 -9.41
C SER A 153 6.12 13.54 -8.38
N SER A 154 5.94 14.02 -7.15
CA SER A 154 5.31 13.21 -6.11
C SER A 154 3.81 13.04 -6.36
N GLN A 155 3.20 12.04 -5.71
CA GLN A 155 1.73 11.91 -5.74
C GLN A 155 1.02 13.17 -5.24
N PHE A 156 1.63 13.95 -4.36
CA PHE A 156 1.06 15.19 -3.82
C PHE A 156 1.17 16.34 -4.82
N ASP A 157 2.33 16.49 -5.50
CA ASP A 157 2.49 17.43 -6.62
C ASP A 157 1.50 17.11 -7.74
N MET A 158 1.37 15.82 -8.08
CA MET A 158 0.41 15.37 -9.08
C MET A 158 -1.03 15.70 -8.70
N LEU A 159 -1.42 15.52 -7.42
CA LEU A 159 -2.75 15.91 -6.94
C LEU A 159 -2.99 17.42 -7.11
N TRP A 160 -2.01 18.27 -6.75
CA TRP A 160 -2.11 19.71 -6.95
C TRP A 160 -2.28 20.07 -8.43
N ARG A 161 -1.51 19.45 -9.33
CA ARG A 161 -1.65 19.66 -10.77
C ARG A 161 -3.06 19.31 -11.27
N LEU A 162 -3.60 18.19 -10.82
CA LEU A 162 -4.96 17.77 -11.14
C LEU A 162 -6.01 18.77 -10.67
N MET A 163 -5.90 19.23 -9.42
CA MET A 163 -6.86 20.19 -8.82
C MET A 163 -6.83 21.57 -9.48
N LEU A 164 -5.65 22.00 -9.92
CA LEU A 164 -5.43 23.31 -10.53
C LEU A 164 -5.53 23.30 -12.07
N GLY A 165 -5.77 22.13 -12.67
CA GLY A 165 -5.85 21.99 -14.13
C GLY A 165 -4.51 22.16 -14.85
N TYR A 166 -3.39 21.93 -14.16
CA TYR A 166 -2.06 21.97 -14.75
C TYR A 166 -1.73 20.69 -15.53
N PRO A 167 -0.73 20.71 -16.42
CA PRO A 167 -0.23 19.51 -17.08
C PRO A 167 0.22 18.48 -16.05
N LEU A 168 0.02 17.18 -16.36
CA LEU A 168 0.52 16.09 -15.54
C LEU A 168 2.06 16.16 -15.43
N GLY A 169 2.58 15.83 -14.27
CA GLY A 169 4.02 15.80 -14.02
C GLY A 169 4.68 14.51 -14.52
N ASN A 170 6.02 14.50 -14.55
CA ASN A 170 6.79 13.30 -14.86
C ASN A 170 6.76 12.33 -13.68
N THR A 171 6.34 11.08 -13.93
CA THR A 171 6.23 10.01 -12.95
C THR A 171 7.44 9.09 -12.88
N ASP A 172 8.49 9.35 -13.66
CA ASP A 172 9.70 8.53 -13.66
C ASP A 172 10.39 8.57 -12.29
N ALA A 173 10.94 7.43 -11.89
CA ALA A 173 11.74 7.34 -10.69
C ALA A 173 13.12 7.98 -10.91
N ILE A 174 13.59 8.75 -9.94
CA ILE A 174 14.94 9.30 -9.89
C ILE A 174 15.94 8.21 -9.51
N LEU A 175 15.58 7.42 -8.49
CA LEU A 175 16.32 6.26 -8.01
C LEU A 175 15.37 5.18 -7.48
N PRO A 176 15.79 3.92 -7.48
CA PRO A 176 15.09 2.89 -6.72
C PRO A 176 14.99 3.27 -5.24
N SER A 177 13.88 2.90 -4.62
CA SER A 177 13.58 3.28 -3.25
C SER A 177 12.94 2.15 -2.45
N ILE A 178 13.10 2.23 -1.14
CA ILE A 178 12.33 1.48 -0.17
C ILE A 178 11.65 2.46 0.79
N MET A 179 10.38 2.23 1.09
CA MET A 179 9.68 3.00 2.12
C MET A 179 9.31 2.07 3.27
N VAL A 180 9.62 2.50 4.49
CA VAL A 180 9.30 1.81 5.75
C VAL A 180 8.28 2.64 6.52
N ASN A 181 7.17 2.04 6.96
CA ASN A 181 6.23 2.70 7.84
C ASN A 181 6.79 2.78 9.28
N ILE A 182 6.62 3.93 9.91
CA ILE A 182 6.82 4.09 11.36
C ILE A 182 5.47 3.85 12.00
N VAL A 183 5.33 2.73 12.72
CA VAL A 183 4.09 2.36 13.40
C VAL A 183 4.28 2.40 14.91
N GLY A 184 3.20 2.68 15.65
CA GLY A 184 3.21 2.61 17.10
C GLY A 184 3.54 1.20 17.58
N ALA A 185 4.51 1.10 18.47
CA ALA A 185 5.03 -0.17 18.97
C ALA A 185 4.00 -0.92 19.82
N GLU A 186 4.08 -2.25 19.79
CA GLU A 186 3.22 -3.12 20.60
C GLU A 186 3.43 -2.85 22.10
N GLY A 187 2.33 -2.86 22.85
CA GLY A 187 2.36 -2.62 24.30
C GLY A 187 2.42 -1.14 24.71
N PHE A 188 2.52 -0.18 23.78
CA PHE A 188 2.61 1.25 24.10
C PHE A 188 1.39 2.03 23.58
N SER A 189 0.81 2.85 24.47
CA SER A 189 -0.28 3.77 24.15
C SER A 189 -0.18 5.04 24.98
N GLY A 190 -0.23 6.21 24.36
CA GLY A 190 -0.09 7.51 25.03
C GLY A 190 0.69 8.51 24.19
N ASP A 191 1.29 9.49 24.83
CA ASP A 191 2.05 10.57 24.18
C ASP A 191 3.29 9.98 23.49
N VAL A 192 3.43 10.26 22.19
CA VAL A 192 4.45 9.63 21.37
C VAL A 192 5.85 10.18 21.67
N LYS A 193 6.80 9.26 21.75
CA LYS A 193 8.24 9.51 21.69
C LYS A 193 8.83 8.67 20.55
N TYR A 194 9.79 9.25 19.84
CA TYR A 194 10.50 8.57 18.75
C TYR A 194 11.91 8.23 19.20
N GLU A 195 12.11 7.00 19.68
CA GLU A 195 13.42 6.49 20.08
C GLU A 195 14.26 6.17 18.86
N GLY A 196 15.55 6.50 18.87
CA GLY A 196 16.50 6.24 17.78
C GLY A 196 16.36 7.14 16.55
N LEU A 197 15.56 8.21 16.62
CA LEU A 197 15.38 9.15 15.52
C LEU A 197 16.71 9.76 15.08
N ASP A 198 17.54 10.24 16.02
CA ASP A 198 18.85 10.85 15.73
C ASP A 198 19.79 9.92 14.97
N ASP A 199 19.72 8.62 15.22
CA ASP A 199 20.54 7.62 14.53
C ASP A 199 20.03 7.32 13.12
N VAL A 200 18.73 7.38 12.90
CA VAL A 200 18.14 7.23 11.56
C VAL A 200 18.41 8.46 10.71
N LEU A 201 18.38 9.66 11.29
CA LEU A 201 18.72 10.92 10.59
C LEU A 201 20.17 10.97 10.10
N LYS A 202 21.06 10.12 10.62
CA LYS A 202 22.46 9.97 10.14
C LYS A 202 22.60 9.00 8.96
N ILE A 203 21.53 8.33 8.55
CA ILE A 203 21.59 7.38 7.43
C ILE A 203 21.51 8.17 6.11
N ASP A 204 22.52 8.06 5.28
CA ASP A 204 22.57 8.72 3.98
C ASP A 204 21.40 8.30 3.09
N ASN A 205 20.78 9.27 2.43
CA ASN A 205 19.63 9.09 1.53
C ASN A 205 18.40 8.46 2.23
N ALA A 206 18.26 8.65 3.54
CA ALA A 206 17.06 8.29 4.30
C ALA A 206 16.30 9.58 4.70
N PHE A 207 15.04 9.66 4.32
CA PHE A 207 14.18 10.82 4.51
C PHE A 207 13.04 10.46 5.47
N VAL A 208 13.00 11.12 6.62
CA VAL A 208 12.06 10.82 7.70
C VAL A 208 10.87 11.78 7.64
N HIS A 209 9.67 11.23 7.59
CA HIS A 209 8.42 11.97 7.64
C HIS A 209 7.61 11.56 8.88
N LEU A 210 7.48 12.48 9.84
CA LEU A 210 6.63 12.29 11.02
C LEU A 210 5.28 12.98 10.79
N TYR A 211 4.18 12.28 11.06
CA TYR A 211 2.82 12.79 10.77
C TYR A 211 2.27 13.76 11.83
N GLY A 212 3.06 14.14 12.83
CA GLY A 212 2.66 15.12 13.86
C GLY A 212 1.55 14.62 14.81
N LYS A 213 1.25 13.34 14.82
CA LYS A 213 0.27 12.75 15.74
C LYS A 213 0.84 12.77 17.16
N LYS A 214 0.12 13.37 18.11
CA LYS A 214 0.58 13.52 19.50
C LYS A 214 0.59 12.21 20.27
N GLN A 215 -0.33 11.31 19.96
CA GLN A 215 -0.48 10.03 20.66
C GLN A 215 -0.24 8.86 19.74
N THR A 216 0.40 7.82 20.26
CA THR A 216 0.60 6.53 19.61
C THR A 216 -0.28 5.45 20.22
N ARG A 217 -0.44 4.35 19.50
CA ARG A 217 -1.02 3.08 19.94
C ARG A 217 -0.52 1.97 19.00
N PRO A 218 -0.57 0.70 19.40
CA PRO A 218 -0.13 -0.41 18.55
C PRO A 218 -0.67 -0.33 17.12
N GLY A 219 0.23 -0.45 16.14
CA GLY A 219 -0.09 -0.44 14.72
C GLY A 219 -0.51 0.91 14.12
N ARG A 220 -0.60 2.01 14.92
CA ARG A 220 -0.95 3.32 14.38
C ARG A 220 0.20 3.86 13.53
N LYS A 221 -0.08 4.18 12.25
CA LYS A 221 0.89 4.83 11.36
C LYS A 221 1.24 6.22 11.90
N MET A 222 2.49 6.41 12.31
CA MET A 222 3.02 7.62 12.95
C MET A 222 3.90 8.43 12.00
N GLY A 223 4.39 7.79 10.94
CA GLY A 223 5.28 8.37 9.94
C GLY A 223 5.73 7.34 8.93
N HIS A 224 6.71 7.72 8.11
CA HIS A 224 7.46 6.80 7.25
C HIS A 224 8.89 7.27 7.04
N VAL A 225 9.74 6.39 6.56
CA VAL A 225 11.09 6.69 6.10
C VAL A 225 11.23 6.21 4.67
N THR A 226 11.55 7.12 3.75
CA THR A 226 11.93 6.78 2.37
C THR A 226 13.46 6.68 2.29
N ILE A 227 13.97 5.64 1.66
CA ILE A 227 15.40 5.41 1.46
C ILE A 227 15.66 5.25 -0.03
N LEU A 228 16.65 5.96 -0.55
CA LEU A 228 17.05 5.90 -1.96
C LEU A 228 18.41 5.22 -2.10
N SER A 229 18.53 4.31 -3.06
CA SER A 229 19.83 3.74 -3.46
C SER A 229 19.69 3.05 -4.83
N PRO A 230 20.72 3.10 -5.69
CA PRO A 230 20.73 2.27 -6.90
C PRO A 230 20.86 0.77 -6.58
N GLU A 231 21.32 0.43 -5.38
CA GLU A 231 21.64 -0.93 -4.94
C GLU A 231 20.52 -1.49 -4.05
N LYS A 232 19.79 -2.51 -4.51
CA LYS A 232 18.75 -3.17 -3.70
C LYS A 232 19.28 -3.68 -2.35
N ARG A 233 20.52 -4.20 -2.33
CA ARG A 233 21.12 -4.70 -1.10
C ARG A 233 21.29 -3.58 -0.06
N ASP A 234 21.70 -2.38 -0.50
CA ASP A 234 21.82 -1.21 0.37
C ASP A 234 20.45 -0.75 0.88
N LEU A 235 19.41 -0.72 0.00
CA LEU A 235 18.03 -0.43 0.41
C LEU A 235 17.58 -1.35 1.54
N LEU A 236 17.74 -2.66 1.38
CA LEU A 236 17.35 -3.66 2.37
C LEU A 236 18.16 -3.55 3.66
N PHE A 237 19.47 -3.29 3.56
CA PHE A 237 20.32 -3.09 4.74
C PHE A 237 19.86 -1.87 5.55
N LYS A 238 19.68 -0.73 4.90
CA LYS A 238 19.26 0.52 5.54
C LYS A 238 17.84 0.41 6.10
N SER A 239 16.91 -0.20 5.38
CA SER A 239 15.54 -0.40 5.86
C SER A 239 15.48 -1.26 7.13
N ASN A 240 16.27 -2.33 7.19
CA ASN A 240 16.38 -3.15 8.39
C ASN A 240 17.00 -2.37 9.56
N LYS A 241 17.99 -1.50 9.28
CA LYS A 241 18.55 -0.62 10.31
C LYS A 241 17.49 0.35 10.83
N VAL A 242 16.73 1.01 9.94
CA VAL A 242 15.61 1.90 10.33
C VAL A 242 14.61 1.18 11.21
N LYS A 243 14.13 0.00 10.80
CA LYS A 243 13.12 -0.79 11.55
C LYS A 243 13.58 -1.19 12.95
N ARG A 244 14.87 -1.48 13.13
CA ARG A 244 15.43 -1.86 14.43
C ARG A 244 15.74 -0.67 15.33
N THR A 245 15.94 0.51 14.75
CA THR A 245 16.42 1.69 15.47
C THR A 245 15.29 2.66 15.81
N LEU A 246 14.38 2.93 14.85
CA LEU A 246 13.32 3.93 15.02
C LEU A 246 12.04 3.29 15.56
N ILE A 247 11.76 3.57 16.83
CA ILE A 247 10.59 3.03 17.53
C ILE A 247 9.69 4.17 17.98
N ALA A 248 8.41 4.13 17.59
CA ALA A 248 7.39 5.05 18.08
C ALA A 248 6.67 4.41 19.29
N LYS A 249 6.95 4.93 20.49
CA LYS A 249 6.40 4.44 21.76
C LYS A 249 5.90 5.58 22.65
N SER A 250 5.22 5.30 23.74
CA SER A 250 4.84 6.28 24.79
C SER A 250 5.81 6.26 25.96
#